data_b388d4af191c210f7c3cd220ea8f50af
#
_entry.id   b388d4af191c210f7c3cd220ea8f50af
#
_cell.length_a   1.000
_cell.length_b   1.000
_cell.length_c   1.000
_cell.angle_alpha   90.00
_cell.angle_beta   90.00
_cell.angle_gamma   90.00
#
_symmetry.space_group_name_H-M   'P 1'
#
loop_
_entity.id
_entity.type
_entity.pdbx_description
1 polymer ?
#
loop_
_entity_poly.entity_id
_entity_poly.type
_entity_poly.pdbx_seq_one_letter_code
_entity_poly.pdbx_strand_id
1 'polypeptide(L)'
;MRIARRTLLASSISVVCAPAIVRIARADNPQVTLKLHHAFSSVSGVHDKFLAPWARKIEGESGGRIRIDIFPSMQLGGAPSALFEQMREGSADLVWTAPSLTAGQFPKIETFELPFLASRRALVSSKALTDFAAVNLQDEFREIYPICFSCSDRAVIHANRPVRTMEDLKTLKLHVQTRFAAEAMRVLGAQPVMMPSEQLPMAITEHVIDACLDPWHLVPPFRLNDVLRLHTEFADVSPNVTTHVLAMNRAGYDRLPRDLKIVIDNNSGQAAAAMAGAMWDNQATAIVNMAVERGDLIVTLLPDAVARWRKAVEPVLDIWRKELKERKIDGGKLINAAHASLAKYANEPEPSASQTPSPSQQVTSQPPQSAATGGQKPNVAPSGTPARASAASPATPAPQPPPGRITSPAPTMPTSPPAAAASPSSASAAPPVKPVAPAASAPAPASASAPSSAQMSAPAATASPAVAPPPPASPTTPAPSVATAPAAPSPVPKPVPKALDIRL
;
A
#
# COMPACT_ATOMS: atom_id res chain seq x y z
N MET A 1 63.49 28.34 -72.54
CA MET A 1 62.57 27.19 -72.37
C MET A 1 61.98 27.21 -70.99
N ARG A 2 60.68 27.32 -70.89
CA ARG A 2 59.93 27.56 -69.61
C ARG A 2 59.52 26.25 -69.00
N ILE A 3 59.87 25.98 -67.72
CA ILE A 3 59.46 24.82 -66.97
C ILE A 3 58.32 25.28 -66.04
N ALA A 4 57.16 24.70 -66.22
CA ALA A 4 55.95 24.94 -65.36
C ALA A 4 56.02 24.15 -64.07
N ARG A 5 55.89 24.80 -62.92
CA ARG A 5 55.72 24.18 -61.59
C ARG A 5 54.24 23.86 -61.40
N ARG A 6 53.92 22.61 -61.25
CA ARG A 6 52.59 22.15 -60.78
C ARG A 6 52.58 22.06 -59.27
N THR A 7 51.76 22.87 -58.63
CA THR A 7 51.51 22.85 -57.18
C THR A 7 50.43 21.81 -56.88
N LEU A 8 50.77 20.79 -56.11
CA LEU A 8 49.85 19.82 -55.57
C LEU A 8 49.19 20.40 -54.31
N LEU A 9 47.89 20.68 -54.35
CA LEU A 9 47.04 20.96 -53.17
C LEU A 9 46.58 19.63 -52.51
N ALA A 10 47.11 19.34 -51.32
CA ALA A 10 46.62 18.28 -50.48
C ALA A 10 45.38 18.76 -49.73
N SER A 11 44.21 18.27 -50.10
CA SER A 11 42.97 18.51 -49.39
C SER A 11 42.85 17.57 -48.18
N SER A 12 43.04 18.07 -46.97
CA SER A 12 42.79 17.36 -45.71
C SER A 12 41.29 17.32 -45.44
N ILE A 13 40.67 16.17 -45.60
CA ILE A 13 39.26 15.93 -45.19
C ILE A 13 39.27 15.68 -43.68
N SER A 14 38.88 16.68 -42.87
CA SER A 14 38.61 16.55 -41.46
C SER A 14 37.23 15.91 -41.31
N VAL A 15 37.21 14.61 -40.95
CA VAL A 15 35.98 13.93 -40.51
C VAL A 15 35.61 14.44 -39.10
N VAL A 16 34.65 15.36 -39.03
CA VAL A 16 34.02 15.79 -37.80
C VAL A 16 33.09 14.68 -37.35
N CYS A 17 33.54 13.84 -36.42
CA CYS A 17 32.65 12.95 -35.66
C CYS A 17 31.77 13.80 -34.73
N ALA A 18 30.61 14.22 -35.22
CA ALA A 18 29.57 14.75 -34.36
C ALA A 18 29.03 13.61 -33.47
N PRO A 19 28.96 13.76 -32.12
CA PRO A 19 28.28 12.80 -31.29
C PRO A 19 26.82 12.78 -31.73
N ALA A 20 26.35 11.62 -32.19
CA ALA A 20 24.94 11.38 -32.42
C ALA A 20 24.22 11.50 -31.07
N ILE A 21 23.67 12.68 -30.78
CA ILE A 21 22.70 12.84 -29.69
C ILE A 21 21.49 12.04 -30.16
N VAL A 22 21.38 10.81 -29.65
CA VAL A 22 20.15 10.02 -29.73
C VAL A 22 19.12 10.83 -28.94
N ARG A 23 18.45 11.77 -29.58
CA ARG A 23 17.19 12.30 -29.09
C ARG A 23 16.24 11.10 -29.06
N ILE A 24 15.97 10.54 -27.88
CA ILE A 24 14.82 9.68 -27.68
C ILE A 24 13.65 10.57 -28.08
N ALA A 25 13.14 10.37 -29.29
CA ALA A 25 11.94 11.03 -29.78
C ALA A 25 10.82 10.56 -28.82
N ARG A 26 10.40 11.45 -27.93
CA ARG A 26 9.18 11.25 -27.17
C ARG A 26 8.09 11.21 -28.22
N ALA A 27 7.39 10.09 -28.33
CA ALA A 27 6.26 9.98 -29.22
C ALA A 27 5.25 11.06 -28.81
N ASP A 28 5.06 12.09 -29.65
CA ASP A 28 4.12 13.18 -29.37
C ASP A 28 2.66 12.68 -29.30
N ASN A 29 2.44 11.42 -29.70
CA ASN A 29 1.13 10.77 -29.62
C ASN A 29 1.30 9.33 -29.06
N PRO A 30 0.87 9.03 -27.83
CA PRO A 30 0.95 7.68 -27.29
C PRO A 30 0.06 6.72 -28.09
N GLN A 31 0.55 5.50 -28.32
CA GLN A 31 -0.23 4.44 -28.96
C GLN A 31 -1.37 3.94 -28.05
N VAL A 32 -1.12 3.96 -26.73
CA VAL A 32 -2.07 3.53 -25.71
C VAL A 32 -2.02 4.53 -24.55
N THR A 33 -3.18 5.04 -24.15
CA THR A 33 -3.34 5.83 -22.92
C THR A 33 -4.16 5.00 -21.93
N LEU A 34 -3.61 4.80 -20.73
CA LEU A 34 -4.23 4.02 -19.64
C LEU A 34 -4.61 4.96 -18.49
N LYS A 35 -5.81 4.80 -17.95
CA LYS A 35 -6.29 5.53 -16.77
C LYS A 35 -6.00 4.71 -15.52
N LEU A 36 -5.19 5.25 -14.60
CA LEU A 36 -4.94 4.67 -13.29
C LEU A 36 -5.71 5.43 -12.22
N HIS A 37 -6.61 4.75 -11.52
CA HIS A 37 -7.49 5.35 -10.51
C HIS A 37 -7.19 4.83 -9.11
N HIS A 38 -7.20 5.72 -8.11
CA HIS A 38 -6.99 5.35 -6.72
C HIS A 38 -7.59 6.37 -5.73
N ALA A 39 -7.79 5.93 -4.48
CA ALA A 39 -8.41 6.74 -3.43
C ALA A 39 -7.45 7.69 -2.71
N PHE A 40 -6.14 7.45 -2.76
CA PHE A 40 -5.15 8.26 -2.04
C PHE A 40 -4.98 9.64 -2.66
N SER A 41 -4.59 10.64 -1.85
CA SER A 41 -4.30 11.99 -2.36
C SER A 41 -3.05 12.01 -3.24
N SER A 42 -2.92 13.03 -4.08
CA SER A 42 -1.76 13.22 -4.98
C SER A 42 -0.43 13.49 -4.25
N VAL A 43 -0.49 13.90 -2.97
CA VAL A 43 0.69 14.11 -2.11
C VAL A 43 0.99 12.91 -1.22
N SER A 44 0.21 11.83 -1.31
CA SER A 44 0.47 10.61 -0.56
C SER A 44 1.70 9.86 -1.08
N GLY A 45 2.39 9.12 -0.20
CA GLY A 45 3.50 8.25 -0.61
C GLY A 45 3.11 7.24 -1.68
N VAL A 46 1.88 6.71 -1.63
CA VAL A 46 1.34 5.79 -2.65
C VAL A 46 1.37 6.43 -4.03
N HIS A 47 0.88 7.67 -4.16
CA HIS A 47 0.88 8.38 -5.43
C HIS A 47 2.29 8.81 -5.83
N ASP A 48 2.97 9.58 -4.97
CA ASP A 48 4.20 10.30 -5.31
C ASP A 48 5.45 9.39 -5.35
N LYS A 49 5.52 8.38 -4.48
CA LYS A 49 6.71 7.51 -4.31
C LYS A 49 6.56 6.13 -4.94
N PHE A 50 5.35 5.73 -5.33
CA PHE A 50 5.12 4.43 -5.97
C PHE A 50 4.43 4.56 -7.34
N LEU A 51 3.15 4.98 -7.40
CA LEU A 51 2.37 4.91 -8.63
C LEU A 51 2.90 5.83 -9.73
N ALA A 52 3.24 7.07 -9.42
CA ALA A 52 3.78 8.01 -10.40
C ALA A 52 5.19 7.63 -10.88
N PRO A 53 6.15 7.20 -10.04
CA PRO A 53 7.41 6.63 -10.51
C PRO A 53 7.25 5.38 -11.37
N TRP A 54 6.35 4.46 -10.98
CA TRP A 54 6.04 3.25 -11.74
C TRP A 54 5.47 3.61 -13.13
N ALA A 55 4.51 4.52 -13.20
CA ALA A 55 3.93 5.00 -14.46
C ALA A 55 4.99 5.62 -15.38
N ARG A 56 5.83 6.53 -14.84
CA ARG A 56 6.94 7.13 -15.61
C ARG A 56 7.92 6.08 -16.13
N LYS A 57 8.19 5.02 -15.36
CA LYS A 57 9.05 3.91 -15.79
C LYS A 57 8.46 3.19 -16.99
N ILE A 58 7.16 2.86 -16.94
CA ILE A 58 6.41 2.26 -18.07
C ILE A 58 6.45 3.17 -19.30
N GLU A 59 6.19 4.47 -19.14
CA GLU A 59 6.24 5.45 -20.23
C GLU A 59 7.64 5.50 -20.86
N GLY A 60 8.70 5.55 -20.04
CA GLY A 60 10.08 5.57 -20.50
C GLY A 60 10.48 4.29 -21.25
N GLU A 61 10.20 3.11 -20.69
CA GLU A 61 10.57 1.81 -21.27
C GLU A 61 9.75 1.47 -22.53
N SER A 62 8.52 2.00 -22.64
CA SER A 62 7.73 1.89 -23.88
C SER A 62 8.15 2.87 -24.98
N GLY A 63 9.12 3.76 -24.72
CA GLY A 63 9.50 4.85 -25.63
C GLY A 63 8.38 5.88 -25.81
N GLY A 64 7.54 6.09 -24.79
CA GLY A 64 6.39 7.00 -24.83
C GLY A 64 5.16 6.42 -25.51
N ARG A 65 5.17 5.16 -25.94
CA ARG A 65 4.00 4.52 -26.59
C ARG A 65 2.89 4.14 -25.62
N ILE A 66 3.21 3.88 -24.34
CA ILE A 66 2.22 3.81 -23.27
C ILE A 66 2.28 5.12 -22.50
N ARG A 67 1.15 5.74 -22.28
CA ARG A 67 0.94 6.85 -21.37
C ARG A 67 0.01 6.40 -20.25
N ILE A 68 0.30 6.80 -19.00
CA ILE A 68 -0.54 6.48 -17.84
C ILE A 68 -0.99 7.79 -17.19
N ASP A 69 -2.27 8.11 -17.35
CA ASP A 69 -2.91 9.24 -16.69
C ASP A 69 -3.43 8.78 -15.33
N ILE A 70 -2.90 9.39 -14.25
CA ILE A 70 -3.25 9.00 -12.88
C ILE A 70 -4.34 9.94 -12.33
N PHE A 71 -5.39 9.34 -11.76
CA PHE A 71 -6.54 10.01 -11.16
C PHE A 71 -6.57 9.72 -9.65
N PRO A 72 -5.96 10.57 -8.80
CA PRO A 72 -5.96 10.43 -7.35
C PRO A 72 -7.29 10.85 -6.72
N SER A 73 -7.45 10.55 -5.41
CA SER A 73 -8.59 11.05 -4.60
C SER A 73 -9.96 10.78 -5.22
N MET A 74 -10.13 9.61 -5.83
CA MET A 74 -11.39 9.21 -6.49
C MET A 74 -11.86 10.19 -7.57
N GLN A 75 -10.96 10.84 -8.33
CA GLN A 75 -11.30 11.86 -9.34
C GLN A 75 -12.19 11.34 -10.48
N LEU A 76 -12.23 10.03 -10.75
CA LEU A 76 -13.19 9.44 -11.69
C LEU A 76 -14.56 9.16 -11.06
N GLY A 77 -14.73 9.54 -9.78
CA GLY A 77 -15.97 9.36 -9.02
C GLY A 77 -16.07 8.00 -8.31
N GLY A 78 -17.17 7.82 -7.57
CA GLY A 78 -17.44 6.60 -6.81
C GLY A 78 -16.78 6.57 -5.43
N ALA A 79 -17.07 5.52 -4.66
CA ALA A 79 -16.42 5.22 -3.39
C ALA A 79 -15.19 4.31 -3.61
N PRO A 80 -14.21 4.26 -2.68
CA PRO A 80 -13.06 3.37 -2.78
C PRO A 80 -13.42 1.89 -3.00
N SER A 81 -14.54 1.43 -2.49
CA SER A 81 -15.06 0.07 -2.71
C SER A 81 -15.49 -0.21 -4.16
N ALA A 82 -15.72 0.84 -4.97
CA ALA A 82 -16.10 0.69 -6.37
C ALA A 82 -14.91 0.51 -7.33
N LEU A 83 -13.66 0.68 -6.86
CA LEU A 83 -12.47 0.66 -7.73
C LEU A 83 -12.32 -0.65 -8.52
N PHE A 84 -12.57 -1.81 -7.90
CA PHE A 84 -12.52 -3.08 -8.61
C PHE A 84 -13.56 -3.15 -9.74
N GLU A 85 -14.78 -2.70 -9.48
CA GLU A 85 -15.83 -2.72 -10.50
C GLU A 85 -15.52 -1.74 -11.62
N GLN A 86 -15.07 -0.53 -11.31
CA GLN A 86 -14.66 0.46 -12.31
C GLN A 86 -13.57 -0.09 -13.25
N MET A 87 -12.62 -0.85 -12.72
CA MET A 87 -11.60 -1.52 -13.53
C MET A 87 -12.21 -2.65 -14.38
N ARG A 88 -13.09 -3.49 -13.81
CA ARG A 88 -13.72 -4.58 -14.55
C ARG A 88 -14.57 -4.07 -15.70
N GLU A 89 -15.33 -3.00 -15.49
CA GLU A 89 -16.16 -2.34 -16.50
C GLU A 89 -15.34 -1.53 -17.52
N GLY A 90 -14.06 -1.22 -17.21
CA GLY A 90 -13.17 -0.45 -18.06
C GLY A 90 -13.37 1.06 -17.99
N SER A 91 -14.05 1.59 -16.98
CA SER A 91 -14.08 3.04 -16.69
C SER A 91 -12.71 3.55 -16.17
N ALA A 92 -11.95 2.67 -15.51
CA ALA A 92 -10.52 2.80 -15.27
C ALA A 92 -9.79 1.58 -15.87
N ASP A 93 -8.58 1.79 -16.44
CA ASP A 93 -7.76 0.69 -16.98
C ASP A 93 -6.94 0.01 -15.89
N LEU A 94 -6.46 0.79 -14.92
CA LEU A 94 -5.71 0.33 -13.76
C LEU A 94 -6.33 0.92 -12.48
N VAL A 95 -6.24 0.14 -11.41
CA VAL A 95 -6.61 0.61 -10.06
C VAL A 95 -5.58 0.19 -9.03
N TRP A 96 -5.37 1.06 -8.03
CA TRP A 96 -4.73 0.68 -6.77
C TRP A 96 -5.79 0.66 -5.68
N THR A 97 -6.04 -0.51 -5.11
CA THR A 97 -7.13 -0.70 -4.14
C THR A 97 -6.81 -1.79 -3.13
N ALA A 98 -7.56 -1.84 -2.04
CA ALA A 98 -7.50 -2.90 -1.05
C ALA A 98 -8.64 -3.90 -1.29
N PRO A 99 -8.36 -5.22 -1.45
CA PRO A 99 -9.38 -6.25 -1.60
C PRO A 99 -10.37 -6.31 -0.44
N SER A 100 -9.94 -5.95 0.78
CA SER A 100 -10.79 -5.90 1.97
C SER A 100 -11.91 -4.86 1.90
N LEU A 101 -11.85 -3.88 0.99
CA LEU A 101 -12.97 -2.96 0.72
C LEU A 101 -14.18 -3.63 0.06
N THR A 102 -14.01 -4.83 -0.50
CA THR A 102 -15.08 -5.65 -1.10
C THR A 102 -15.27 -6.93 -0.28
N ALA A 103 -15.89 -6.79 0.88
CA ALA A 103 -16.00 -7.85 1.88
C ALA A 103 -16.48 -9.20 1.30
N GLY A 104 -15.72 -10.25 1.57
CA GLY A 104 -16.04 -11.62 1.21
C GLY A 104 -15.82 -12.02 -0.24
N GLN A 105 -15.35 -11.13 -1.12
CA GLN A 105 -15.00 -11.48 -2.51
C GLN A 105 -13.64 -12.19 -2.60
N PHE A 106 -12.69 -11.82 -1.75
CA PHE A 106 -11.31 -12.28 -1.81
C PHE A 106 -10.86 -12.94 -0.49
N PRO A 107 -11.44 -14.08 -0.09
CA PRO A 107 -11.19 -14.68 1.21
C PRO A 107 -9.79 -15.26 1.40
N LYS A 108 -9.09 -15.63 0.32
CA LYS A 108 -7.74 -16.22 0.43
C LYS A 108 -6.65 -15.18 0.66
N ILE A 109 -6.77 -13.98 0.08
CA ILE A 109 -5.79 -12.91 0.32
C ILE A 109 -5.82 -12.42 1.75
N GLU A 110 -6.97 -12.54 2.44
CA GLU A 110 -7.12 -12.23 3.88
C GLU A 110 -6.11 -13.00 4.76
N THR A 111 -5.50 -14.09 4.25
CA THR A 111 -4.41 -14.80 4.95
C THR A 111 -3.35 -13.83 5.46
N PHE A 112 -2.95 -12.83 4.65
CA PHE A 112 -1.94 -11.86 5.06
C PHE A 112 -2.48 -10.76 6.00
N GLU A 113 -3.79 -10.62 6.12
CA GLU A 113 -4.43 -9.71 7.09
C GLU A 113 -4.73 -10.37 8.44
N LEU A 114 -4.43 -11.67 8.58
CA LEU A 114 -4.58 -12.39 9.84
C LEU A 114 -3.66 -11.80 10.92
N PRO A 115 -4.13 -11.75 12.19
CA PRO A 115 -3.38 -11.13 13.28
C PRO A 115 -1.99 -11.74 13.44
N PHE A 116 -0.96 -10.88 13.52
CA PHE A 116 0.44 -11.24 13.76
C PHE A 116 1.04 -12.25 12.76
N LEU A 117 0.48 -12.36 11.54
CA LEU A 117 1.04 -13.20 10.49
C LEU A 117 2.10 -12.45 9.68
N ALA A 118 1.78 -11.22 9.25
CA ALA A 118 2.67 -10.43 8.39
C ALA A 118 3.92 -9.93 9.15
N SER A 119 5.01 -9.77 8.43
CA SER A 119 6.22 -9.12 8.94
C SER A 119 5.95 -7.66 9.29
N ARG A 120 6.70 -7.11 10.26
CA ARG A 120 6.72 -5.66 10.51
C ARG A 120 7.22 -4.85 9.30
N ARG A 121 7.95 -5.49 8.38
CA ARG A 121 8.49 -4.89 7.16
C ARG A 121 7.55 -5.11 5.99
N ALA A 122 7.06 -4.03 5.44
CA ALA A 122 6.15 -4.06 4.30
C ALA A 122 6.83 -4.65 3.05
N LEU A 123 8.13 -4.41 2.84
CA LEU A 123 8.91 -5.00 1.75
C LEU A 123 8.87 -6.53 1.81
N VAL A 124 9.13 -7.11 2.99
CA VAL A 124 9.10 -8.56 3.21
C VAL A 124 7.71 -9.11 2.94
N SER A 125 6.69 -8.50 3.54
CA SER A 125 5.29 -8.94 3.40
C SER A 125 4.77 -8.81 1.97
N SER A 126 5.13 -7.73 1.25
CA SER A 126 4.70 -7.51 -0.14
C SER A 126 5.32 -8.51 -1.11
N LYS A 127 6.62 -8.80 -0.96
CA LYS A 127 7.30 -9.81 -1.77
C LYS A 127 6.74 -11.21 -1.48
N ALA A 128 6.53 -11.54 -0.21
CA ALA A 128 5.94 -12.81 0.21
C ALA A 128 4.51 -12.98 -0.29
N LEU A 129 3.67 -11.94 -0.19
CA LEU A 129 2.30 -11.95 -0.71
C LEU A 129 2.27 -12.15 -2.23
N THR A 130 3.21 -11.55 -2.97
CA THR A 130 3.28 -11.70 -4.42
C THR A 130 3.62 -13.15 -4.82
N ASP A 131 4.58 -13.81 -4.15
CA ASP A 131 4.85 -15.24 -4.38
C ASP A 131 3.67 -16.12 -3.97
N PHE A 132 3.06 -15.82 -2.82
CA PHE A 132 1.86 -16.51 -2.36
C PHE A 132 0.71 -16.40 -3.35
N ALA A 133 0.49 -15.20 -3.89
CA ALA A 133 -0.58 -14.92 -4.86
C ALA A 133 -0.39 -15.69 -6.16
N ALA A 134 0.85 -15.80 -6.65
CA ALA A 134 1.18 -16.53 -7.87
C ALA A 134 0.78 -18.02 -7.82
N VAL A 135 0.66 -18.60 -6.62
CA VAL A 135 0.31 -20.01 -6.43
C VAL A 135 -1.14 -20.19 -5.93
N ASN A 136 -1.59 -19.32 -5.00
CA ASN A 136 -2.79 -19.58 -4.22
C ASN A 136 -3.98 -18.67 -4.58
N LEU A 137 -3.77 -17.53 -5.28
CA LEU A 137 -4.81 -16.54 -5.54
C LEU A 137 -5.25 -16.45 -7.02
N GLN A 138 -4.80 -17.35 -7.88
CA GLN A 138 -5.08 -17.29 -9.33
C GLN A 138 -6.57 -17.34 -9.64
N ASP A 139 -7.34 -18.09 -8.89
CA ASP A 139 -8.79 -18.21 -9.06
C ASP A 139 -9.54 -16.99 -8.52
N GLU A 140 -9.07 -16.36 -7.43
CA GLU A 140 -9.67 -15.12 -6.90
C GLU A 140 -9.48 -13.92 -7.84
N PHE A 141 -8.33 -13.84 -8.49
CA PHE A 141 -7.96 -12.70 -9.33
C PHE A 141 -7.97 -13.02 -10.84
N ARG A 142 -8.64 -14.10 -11.27
CA ARG A 142 -8.66 -14.54 -12.67
C ARG A 142 -9.22 -13.51 -13.66
N GLU A 143 -10.12 -12.64 -13.20
CA GLU A 143 -10.82 -11.66 -14.04
C GLU A 143 -10.02 -10.38 -14.25
N ILE A 144 -8.87 -10.25 -13.59
CA ILE A 144 -7.98 -9.10 -13.68
C ILE A 144 -6.58 -9.52 -14.10
N TYR A 145 -5.75 -8.54 -14.48
CA TYR A 145 -4.31 -8.73 -14.61
C TYR A 145 -3.63 -8.05 -13.40
N PRO A 146 -3.16 -8.80 -12.39
CA PRO A 146 -2.48 -8.20 -11.25
C PRO A 146 -1.07 -7.76 -11.64
N ILE A 147 -0.79 -6.45 -11.49
CA ILE A 147 0.56 -5.89 -11.66
C ILE A 147 1.41 -6.28 -10.45
N CYS A 148 0.92 -6.03 -9.24
CA CYS A 148 1.54 -6.52 -8.00
C CYS A 148 0.55 -6.56 -6.85
N PHE A 149 0.91 -7.36 -5.86
CA PHE A 149 0.30 -7.33 -4.53
C PHE A 149 1.26 -6.64 -3.55
N SER A 150 0.70 -5.98 -2.53
CA SER A 150 1.48 -5.30 -1.50
C SER A 150 0.77 -5.36 -0.16
N CYS A 151 1.54 -5.33 0.92
CA CYS A 151 1.05 -5.10 2.27
C CYS A 151 1.41 -3.67 2.67
N SER A 152 0.51 -2.99 3.41
CA SER A 152 0.81 -1.71 4.02
C SER A 152 1.99 -1.80 5.00
N ASP A 153 2.48 -0.67 5.46
CA ASP A 153 3.36 -0.62 6.62
C ASP A 153 2.66 -1.18 7.88
N ARG A 154 3.46 -1.50 8.87
CA ARG A 154 3.00 -2.13 10.11
C ARG A 154 1.97 -1.29 10.83
N ALA A 155 0.92 -1.96 11.32
CA ALA A 155 -0.01 -1.35 12.24
C ALA A 155 0.62 -1.17 13.64
N VAL A 156 0.25 -0.08 14.29
CA VAL A 156 0.74 0.36 15.59
C VAL A 156 -0.46 0.80 16.43
N ILE A 157 -0.44 0.56 17.73
CA ILE A 157 -1.45 1.13 18.59
C ILE A 157 -1.04 2.58 18.91
N HIS A 158 -1.77 3.53 18.33
CA HIS A 158 -1.63 4.95 18.63
C HIS A 158 -2.69 5.32 19.66
N ALA A 159 -2.28 5.87 20.81
CA ALA A 159 -3.19 6.10 21.94
C ALA A 159 -2.85 7.39 22.70
N ASN A 160 -3.77 7.82 23.56
CA ASN A 160 -3.57 8.90 24.52
C ASN A 160 -3.08 8.41 25.89
N ARG A 161 -2.98 7.10 26.09
CA ARG A 161 -2.42 6.43 27.28
C ARG A 161 -1.50 5.28 26.86
N PRO A 162 -0.49 4.91 27.68
CA PRO A 162 0.39 3.80 27.33
C PRO A 162 -0.37 2.48 27.22
N VAL A 163 -0.09 1.69 26.17
CA VAL A 163 -0.56 0.32 25.99
C VAL A 163 0.66 -0.58 25.97
N ARG A 164 0.95 -1.28 27.05
CA ARG A 164 2.12 -2.14 27.23
C ARG A 164 1.75 -3.60 27.43
N THR A 165 0.54 -3.85 27.88
CA THR A 165 0.00 -5.19 28.18
C THR A 165 -1.37 -5.37 27.55
N MET A 166 -1.86 -6.59 27.49
CA MET A 166 -3.24 -6.88 27.02
C MET A 166 -4.30 -6.27 27.96
N GLU A 167 -3.97 -6.15 29.24
CA GLU A 167 -4.83 -5.53 30.24
C GLU A 167 -5.10 -4.06 29.95
N ASP A 168 -4.13 -3.36 29.37
CA ASP A 168 -4.27 -1.94 28.99
C ASP A 168 -5.27 -1.73 27.85
N LEU A 169 -5.59 -2.79 27.08
CA LEU A 169 -6.61 -2.76 26.03
C LEU A 169 -8.04 -2.81 26.57
N LYS A 170 -8.23 -3.33 27.77
CA LYS A 170 -9.57 -3.52 28.32
C LYS A 170 -10.34 -2.19 28.31
N THR A 171 -11.53 -2.23 27.75
CA THR A 171 -12.43 -1.07 27.59
C THR A 171 -11.96 0.04 26.64
N LEU A 172 -10.77 -0.08 26.03
CA LEU A 172 -10.27 0.91 25.08
C LEU A 172 -11.11 0.84 23.79
N LYS A 173 -11.72 1.95 23.43
CA LYS A 173 -12.40 2.10 22.13
C LYS A 173 -11.35 2.37 21.08
N LEU A 174 -11.16 1.43 20.15
CA LEU A 174 -10.01 1.39 19.27
C LEU A 174 -10.45 1.27 17.82
N HIS A 175 -10.06 2.23 16.98
CA HIS A 175 -10.27 2.11 15.54
C HIS A 175 -9.45 0.96 14.95
N VAL A 176 -10.03 0.27 13.98
CA VAL A 176 -9.37 -0.80 13.20
C VAL A 176 -9.87 -0.77 11.76
N GLN A 177 -9.00 -1.18 10.82
CA GLN A 177 -9.31 -1.15 9.39
C GLN A 177 -9.91 -2.44 8.85
N THR A 178 -9.57 -3.58 9.44
CA THR A 178 -9.96 -4.90 8.92
C THR A 178 -10.82 -5.66 9.92
N ARG A 179 -11.66 -6.56 9.40
CA ARG A 179 -12.54 -7.38 10.25
C ARG A 179 -11.76 -8.30 11.20
N PHE A 180 -10.60 -8.82 10.77
CA PHE A 180 -9.80 -9.68 11.64
C PHE A 180 -9.01 -8.91 12.67
N ALA A 181 -8.62 -7.66 12.37
CA ALA A 181 -8.11 -6.76 13.40
C ALA A 181 -9.18 -6.46 14.46
N ALA A 182 -10.46 -6.28 14.04
CA ALA A 182 -11.55 -6.08 14.96
C ALA A 182 -11.76 -7.31 15.86
N GLU A 183 -11.79 -8.52 15.30
CA GLU A 183 -11.92 -9.74 16.08
C GLU A 183 -10.74 -9.93 17.06
N ALA A 184 -9.50 -9.68 16.61
CA ALA A 184 -8.33 -9.78 17.45
C ALA A 184 -8.40 -8.80 18.64
N MET A 185 -8.73 -7.55 18.37
CA MET A 185 -8.84 -6.55 19.45
C MET A 185 -9.99 -6.87 20.42
N ARG A 186 -11.10 -7.42 19.94
CA ARG A 186 -12.20 -7.88 20.79
C ARG A 186 -11.77 -9.03 21.71
N VAL A 187 -11.07 -10.02 21.17
CA VAL A 187 -10.51 -11.15 21.96
C VAL A 187 -9.52 -10.65 23.01
N LEU A 188 -8.75 -9.61 22.69
CA LEU A 188 -7.81 -8.97 23.63
C LEU A 188 -8.49 -8.04 24.64
N GLY A 189 -9.82 -7.86 24.57
CA GLY A 189 -10.61 -7.10 25.53
C GLY A 189 -10.86 -5.63 25.19
N ALA A 190 -10.44 -5.17 24.01
CA ALA A 190 -10.76 -3.83 23.52
C ALA A 190 -12.19 -3.79 22.93
N GLN A 191 -12.65 -2.57 22.65
CA GLN A 191 -13.88 -2.29 21.92
C GLN A 191 -13.52 -1.77 20.51
N PRO A 192 -13.39 -2.65 19.51
CA PRO A 192 -13.03 -2.24 18.17
C PRO A 192 -14.18 -1.46 17.51
N VAL A 193 -13.82 -0.38 16.82
CA VAL A 193 -14.72 0.47 16.05
C VAL A 193 -14.20 0.54 14.62
N MET A 194 -15.04 0.18 13.65
CA MET A 194 -14.72 0.30 12.22
C MET A 194 -15.41 1.54 11.66
N MET A 195 -14.64 2.42 11.04
CA MET A 195 -15.13 3.63 10.39
C MET A 195 -14.17 4.04 9.27
N PRO A 196 -14.58 4.87 8.31
CA PRO A 196 -13.67 5.51 7.35
C PRO A 196 -12.60 6.33 8.06
N SER A 197 -11.33 6.23 7.59
CA SER A 197 -10.19 6.91 8.24
C SER A 197 -10.32 8.43 8.25
N GLU A 198 -11.10 9.00 7.33
CA GLU A 198 -11.41 10.43 7.28
C GLU A 198 -12.19 10.92 8.51
N GLN A 199 -12.87 10.05 9.22
CA GLN A 199 -13.64 10.36 10.43
C GLN A 199 -12.77 10.30 11.70
N LEU A 200 -11.56 9.75 11.65
CA LEU A 200 -10.69 9.58 12.82
C LEU A 200 -10.44 10.87 13.60
N PRO A 201 -10.10 12.03 12.98
CA PRO A 201 -9.83 13.24 13.75
C PRO A 201 -11.01 13.66 14.62
N MET A 202 -12.21 13.60 14.06
CA MET A 202 -13.45 13.95 14.77
C MET A 202 -13.75 12.92 15.86
N ALA A 203 -13.68 11.61 15.52
CA ALA A 203 -13.99 10.53 16.45
C ALA A 203 -13.08 10.54 17.70
N ILE A 204 -11.80 10.91 17.54
CA ILE A 204 -10.87 11.06 18.68
C ILE A 204 -11.22 12.30 19.49
N THR A 205 -11.49 13.44 18.83
CA THR A 205 -11.82 14.69 19.51
C THR A 205 -13.13 14.59 20.31
N GLU A 206 -14.10 13.86 19.80
CA GLU A 206 -15.41 13.64 20.44
C GLU A 206 -15.41 12.44 21.41
N HIS A 207 -14.24 11.79 21.63
CA HIS A 207 -14.11 10.61 22.48
C HIS A 207 -14.99 9.41 22.05
N VAL A 208 -15.35 9.32 20.78
CA VAL A 208 -15.99 8.15 20.18
C VAL A 208 -15.00 6.98 20.18
N ILE A 209 -13.72 7.28 19.93
CA ILE A 209 -12.58 6.37 20.06
C ILE A 209 -11.48 7.00 20.93
N ASP A 210 -10.71 6.16 21.60
CA ASP A 210 -9.60 6.54 22.50
C ASP A 210 -8.23 6.28 21.87
N ALA A 211 -8.19 5.41 20.86
CA ALA A 211 -6.99 4.92 20.21
C ALA A 211 -7.28 4.42 18.78
N CYS A 212 -6.23 4.11 18.05
CA CYS A 212 -6.36 3.40 16.78
C CYS A 212 -5.24 2.34 16.62
N LEU A 213 -5.57 1.22 15.98
CA LEU A 213 -4.63 0.22 15.48
C LEU A 213 -4.47 0.46 13.99
N ASP A 214 -3.61 1.39 13.66
CA ASP A 214 -3.43 1.88 12.30
C ASP A 214 -1.95 1.90 11.91
N PRO A 215 -1.63 1.82 10.61
CA PRO A 215 -0.26 1.98 10.15
C PRO A 215 0.22 3.44 10.27
N TRP A 216 1.54 3.62 10.37
CA TRP A 216 2.15 4.94 10.52
C TRP A 216 1.76 5.92 9.40
N HIS A 217 1.57 5.44 8.17
CA HIS A 217 1.25 6.33 7.05
C HIS A 217 -0.07 7.10 7.19
N LEU A 218 -0.97 6.67 8.07
CA LEU A 218 -2.23 7.38 8.36
C LEU A 218 -2.07 8.50 9.38
N VAL A 219 -0.97 8.52 10.14
CA VAL A 219 -0.78 9.51 11.22
C VAL A 219 -0.76 10.94 10.70
N PRO A 220 0.07 11.32 9.69
CA PRO A 220 0.14 12.71 9.23
C PRO A 220 -1.11 13.21 8.49
N PRO A 221 -1.69 12.46 7.51
CA PRO A 221 -2.82 12.98 6.73
C PRO A 221 -4.07 13.22 7.58
N PHE A 222 -4.25 12.43 8.66
CA PHE A 222 -5.36 12.60 9.59
C PHE A 222 -4.98 13.33 10.88
N ARG A 223 -3.78 13.91 10.95
CA ARG A 223 -3.28 14.69 12.10
C ARG A 223 -3.42 13.95 13.44
N LEU A 224 -3.33 12.62 13.42
CA LEU A 224 -3.48 11.80 14.62
C LEU A 224 -2.39 12.12 15.66
N ASN A 225 -1.24 12.57 15.18
CA ASN A 225 -0.12 13.02 15.99
C ASN A 225 -0.40 14.26 16.85
N ASP A 226 -1.47 15.00 16.59
CA ASP A 226 -1.83 16.17 17.42
C ASP A 226 -2.45 15.73 18.76
N VAL A 227 -3.06 14.53 18.78
CA VAL A 227 -3.84 14.03 19.92
C VAL A 227 -3.35 12.68 20.46
N LEU A 228 -2.74 11.83 19.63
CA LEU A 228 -2.23 10.50 20.00
C LEU A 228 -0.70 10.51 19.96
N ARG A 229 -0.07 10.57 21.13
CA ARG A 229 1.39 10.74 21.27
C ARG A 229 2.10 9.53 21.90
N LEU A 230 1.37 8.45 22.10
CA LEU A 230 1.86 7.23 22.69
C LEU A 230 1.64 6.10 21.69
N HIS A 231 2.73 5.46 21.29
CA HIS A 231 2.72 4.48 20.21
C HIS A 231 3.26 3.16 20.70
N THR A 232 2.54 2.06 20.46
CA THR A 232 2.99 0.71 20.80
C THR A 232 3.26 -0.07 19.53
N GLU A 233 4.52 -0.38 19.27
CA GLU A 233 5.01 -1.22 18.19
C GLU A 233 5.24 -2.66 18.65
N PHE A 234 5.36 -3.57 17.69
CA PHE A 234 5.63 -4.99 17.91
C PHE A 234 6.95 -5.35 17.23
N ALA A 235 7.83 -6.10 17.93
CA ALA A 235 9.23 -6.30 17.51
C ALA A 235 9.40 -6.85 16.09
N ASP A 236 8.84 -8.04 15.80
CA ASP A 236 9.19 -8.79 14.58
C ASP A 236 8.03 -8.89 13.58
N VAL A 237 6.82 -8.61 14.01
CA VAL A 237 5.60 -8.80 13.25
C VAL A 237 4.71 -7.56 13.31
N SER A 238 3.76 -7.48 12.40
CA SER A 238 2.66 -6.52 12.50
C SER A 238 1.43 -7.20 13.11
N PRO A 239 0.72 -6.53 14.05
CA PRO A 239 -0.55 -7.04 14.56
C PRO A 239 -1.61 -7.13 13.47
N ASN A 240 -1.51 -6.29 12.45
CA ASN A 240 -2.33 -6.30 11.25
C ASN A 240 -1.63 -5.55 10.13
N VAL A 241 -1.94 -5.90 8.90
CA VAL A 241 -1.64 -5.11 7.70
C VAL A 241 -2.87 -5.06 6.81
N THR A 242 -2.95 -4.07 5.95
CA THR A 242 -3.94 -4.04 4.86
C THR A 242 -3.27 -4.49 3.58
N THR A 243 -3.86 -5.47 2.91
CA THR A 243 -3.40 -5.91 1.60
C THR A 243 -3.89 -4.97 0.51
N HIS A 244 -3.05 -4.73 -0.50
CA HIS A 244 -3.35 -3.91 -1.66
C HIS A 244 -3.00 -4.65 -2.95
N VAL A 245 -3.65 -4.27 -4.03
CA VAL A 245 -3.32 -4.72 -5.38
C VAL A 245 -3.26 -3.53 -6.34
N LEU A 246 -2.22 -3.48 -7.15
CA LEU A 246 -2.22 -2.72 -8.39
C LEU A 246 -2.68 -3.69 -9.47
N ALA A 247 -3.84 -3.42 -10.05
CA ALA A 247 -4.47 -4.32 -11.01
C ALA A 247 -4.82 -3.59 -12.29
N MET A 248 -4.80 -4.32 -13.41
CA MET A 248 -5.22 -3.86 -14.72
C MET A 248 -6.43 -4.62 -15.20
N ASN A 249 -7.33 -3.96 -15.93
CA ASN A 249 -8.41 -4.60 -16.65
C ASN A 249 -7.87 -5.70 -17.56
N ARG A 250 -8.34 -6.93 -17.40
CA ARG A 250 -7.83 -8.10 -18.13
C ARG A 250 -7.95 -7.94 -19.64
N ALA A 251 -9.13 -7.53 -20.12
CA ALA A 251 -9.35 -7.32 -21.54
C ALA A 251 -8.50 -6.15 -22.08
N GLY A 252 -8.24 -5.12 -21.25
CA GLY A 252 -7.33 -4.03 -21.57
C GLY A 252 -5.91 -4.53 -21.79
N TYR A 253 -5.39 -5.34 -20.87
CA TYR A 253 -4.09 -5.98 -21.00
C TYR A 253 -4.03 -6.88 -22.23
N ASP A 254 -5.04 -7.71 -22.46
CA ASP A 254 -5.05 -8.68 -23.57
C ASP A 254 -5.02 -8.00 -24.94
N ARG A 255 -5.54 -6.76 -25.06
CA ARG A 255 -5.50 -5.95 -26.29
C ARG A 255 -4.16 -5.25 -26.55
N LEU A 256 -3.26 -5.18 -25.58
CA LEU A 256 -1.97 -4.55 -25.78
C LEU A 256 -1.15 -5.29 -26.85
N PRO A 257 -0.39 -4.59 -27.71
CA PRO A 257 0.65 -5.18 -28.55
C PRO A 257 1.63 -5.99 -27.73
N ARG A 258 2.19 -7.06 -28.33
CA ARG A 258 3.05 -8.02 -27.62
C ARG A 258 4.25 -7.36 -26.94
N ASP A 259 4.88 -6.43 -27.61
CA ASP A 259 6.05 -5.71 -27.10
C ASP A 259 5.69 -4.74 -25.96
N LEU A 260 4.49 -4.14 -25.97
CA LEU A 260 3.99 -3.34 -24.86
C LEU A 260 3.56 -4.19 -23.65
N LYS A 261 3.05 -5.42 -23.89
CA LYS A 261 2.85 -6.39 -22.81
C LYS A 261 4.15 -6.70 -22.08
N ILE A 262 5.25 -6.92 -22.82
CA ILE A 262 6.57 -7.19 -22.23
C ILE A 262 7.00 -6.03 -21.32
N VAL A 263 6.73 -4.78 -21.69
CA VAL A 263 7.04 -3.62 -20.81
C VAL A 263 6.22 -3.68 -19.52
N ILE A 264 4.92 -3.98 -19.60
CA ILE A 264 4.08 -4.14 -18.41
C ILE A 264 4.58 -5.31 -17.56
N ASP A 265 4.83 -6.48 -18.17
CA ASP A 265 5.25 -7.69 -17.47
C ASP A 265 6.58 -7.51 -16.73
N ASN A 266 7.57 -6.87 -17.35
CA ASN A 266 8.87 -6.57 -16.75
C ASN A 266 8.77 -5.61 -15.54
N ASN A 267 7.69 -4.83 -15.46
CA ASN A 267 7.40 -3.89 -14.39
C ASN A 267 6.30 -4.37 -13.46
N SER A 268 6.01 -5.66 -13.47
CA SER A 268 5.01 -6.35 -12.64
C SER A 268 5.66 -7.32 -11.65
N GLY A 269 4.84 -8.02 -10.88
CA GLY A 269 5.27 -9.05 -9.95
C GLY A 269 6.22 -8.53 -8.88
N GLN A 270 7.34 -9.22 -8.68
CA GLN A 270 8.30 -8.93 -7.60
C GLN A 270 8.93 -7.54 -7.72
N ALA A 271 9.15 -7.04 -8.94
CA ALA A 271 9.74 -5.71 -9.14
C ALA A 271 8.80 -4.60 -8.60
N ALA A 272 7.52 -4.64 -8.98
CA ALA A 272 6.53 -3.68 -8.51
C ALA A 272 6.21 -3.87 -7.01
N ALA A 273 6.13 -5.11 -6.51
CA ALA A 273 5.92 -5.41 -5.11
C ALA A 273 7.06 -4.87 -4.22
N ALA A 274 8.31 -4.99 -4.68
CA ALA A 274 9.47 -4.43 -3.98
C ALA A 274 9.41 -2.89 -3.93
N MET A 275 9.01 -2.23 -5.03
CA MET A 275 8.82 -0.77 -5.04
C MET A 275 7.74 -0.33 -4.05
N ALA A 276 6.58 -1.00 -4.06
CA ALA A 276 5.48 -0.69 -3.16
C ALA A 276 5.85 -0.93 -1.70
N GLY A 277 6.45 -2.09 -1.39
CA GLY A 277 6.86 -2.44 -0.03
C GLY A 277 7.94 -1.51 0.52
N ALA A 278 8.95 -1.16 -0.29
CA ALA A 278 9.98 -0.19 0.10
C ALA A 278 9.40 1.22 0.32
N MET A 279 8.43 1.63 -0.49
CA MET A 279 7.72 2.90 -0.28
C MET A 279 7.05 2.93 1.09
N TRP A 280 6.33 1.87 1.47
CA TRP A 280 5.68 1.77 2.77
C TRP A 280 6.68 1.82 3.94
N ASP A 281 7.76 1.03 3.88
CA ASP A 281 8.79 1.00 4.93
C ASP A 281 9.49 2.34 5.08
N ASN A 282 9.85 2.99 3.98
CA ASN A 282 10.49 4.31 3.99
C ASN A 282 9.57 5.40 4.55
N GLN A 283 8.29 5.39 4.18
CA GLN A 283 7.31 6.33 4.71
C GLN A 283 7.11 6.15 6.21
N ALA A 284 6.94 4.91 6.67
CA ALA A 284 6.81 4.61 8.09
C ALA A 284 8.04 5.07 8.89
N THR A 285 9.24 4.81 8.37
CA THR A 285 10.50 5.24 9.00
C THR A 285 10.58 6.77 9.13
N ALA A 286 10.21 7.50 8.08
CA ALA A 286 10.20 8.97 8.12
C ALA A 286 9.22 9.50 9.19
N ILE A 287 8.03 8.90 9.30
CA ILE A 287 7.02 9.32 10.27
C ILE A 287 7.43 8.97 11.70
N VAL A 288 8.05 7.80 11.91
CA VAL A 288 8.64 7.41 13.21
C VAL A 288 9.68 8.43 13.64
N ASN A 289 10.61 8.84 12.75
CA ASN A 289 11.62 9.84 13.05
C ASN A 289 10.98 11.18 13.46
N MET A 290 9.95 11.63 12.73
CA MET A 290 9.19 12.83 13.10
C MET A 290 8.51 12.71 14.48
N ALA A 291 7.99 11.54 14.83
CA ALA A 291 7.39 11.27 16.13
C ALA A 291 8.45 11.34 17.25
N VAL A 292 9.63 10.74 17.03
CA VAL A 292 10.76 10.80 17.97
C VAL A 292 11.26 12.23 18.17
N GLU A 293 11.47 12.99 17.08
CA GLU A 293 11.90 14.40 17.14
C GLU A 293 10.90 15.28 17.89
N ARG A 294 9.61 14.97 17.80
CA ARG A 294 8.55 15.66 18.53
C ARG A 294 8.48 15.26 20.01
N GLY A 295 9.18 14.21 20.44
CA GLY A 295 9.18 13.69 21.80
C GLY A 295 7.97 12.80 22.12
N ASP A 296 7.40 12.10 21.13
CA ASP A 296 6.38 11.10 21.35
C ASP A 296 6.99 9.85 22.00
N LEU A 297 6.22 9.16 22.81
CA LEU A 297 6.64 7.92 23.44
C LEU A 297 6.36 6.73 22.52
N ILE A 298 7.41 6.05 22.06
CA ILE A 298 7.28 4.80 21.30
C ILE A 298 7.74 3.64 22.18
N VAL A 299 6.85 2.68 22.42
CA VAL A 299 7.10 1.46 23.19
C VAL A 299 7.11 0.29 22.22
N THR A 300 8.18 -0.50 22.18
CA THR A 300 8.24 -1.72 21.39
C THR A 300 8.05 -2.93 22.29
N LEU A 301 6.99 -3.71 22.02
CA LEU A 301 6.76 -4.99 22.71
C LEU A 301 7.76 -6.02 22.21
N LEU A 302 8.52 -6.61 23.15
CA LEU A 302 9.54 -7.61 22.85
C LEU A 302 8.94 -8.94 22.40
N PRO A 303 9.70 -9.84 21.76
CA PRO A 303 9.21 -11.10 21.21
C PRO A 303 8.40 -11.96 22.17
N ASP A 304 8.80 -12.07 23.44
CA ASP A 304 8.07 -12.84 24.45
C ASP A 304 6.69 -12.26 24.76
N ALA A 305 6.56 -10.92 24.79
CA ALA A 305 5.28 -10.26 24.93
C ALA A 305 4.41 -10.50 23.68
N VAL A 306 4.99 -10.32 22.51
CA VAL A 306 4.32 -10.58 21.21
C VAL A 306 3.82 -12.01 21.11
N ALA A 307 4.60 -13.01 21.58
CA ALA A 307 4.20 -14.42 21.60
C ALA A 307 2.93 -14.64 22.44
N ARG A 308 2.82 -13.96 23.60
CA ARG A 308 1.61 -14.03 24.44
C ARG A 308 0.39 -13.41 23.74
N TRP A 309 0.56 -12.27 23.08
CA TRP A 309 -0.51 -11.62 22.30
C TRP A 309 -0.97 -12.52 21.15
N ARG A 310 -0.02 -13.09 20.39
CA ARG A 310 -0.28 -14.02 19.28
C ARG A 310 -1.10 -15.23 19.77
N LYS A 311 -0.70 -15.85 20.90
CA LYS A 311 -1.43 -16.97 21.49
C LYS A 311 -2.85 -16.59 21.89
N ALA A 312 -3.04 -15.40 22.44
CA ALA A 312 -4.37 -14.95 22.86
C ALA A 312 -5.35 -14.78 21.68
N VAL A 313 -4.85 -14.44 20.48
CA VAL A 313 -5.70 -14.23 19.28
C VAL A 313 -5.82 -15.46 18.38
N GLU A 314 -5.25 -16.61 18.75
CA GLU A 314 -5.43 -17.87 17.99
C GLU A 314 -6.89 -18.20 17.63
N PRO A 315 -7.91 -17.95 18.50
CA PRO A 315 -9.30 -18.18 18.14
C PRO A 315 -9.77 -17.44 16.89
N VAL A 316 -9.15 -16.30 16.56
CA VAL A 316 -9.48 -15.53 15.34
C VAL A 316 -9.09 -16.31 14.08
N LEU A 317 -7.95 -17.01 14.13
CA LEU A 317 -7.51 -17.87 13.01
C LEU A 317 -8.48 -19.04 12.82
N ASP A 318 -9.07 -19.57 13.90
CA ASP A 318 -10.03 -20.66 13.81
C ASP A 318 -11.37 -20.20 13.21
N ILE A 319 -11.81 -18.97 13.51
CA ILE A 319 -12.98 -18.36 12.88
C ILE A 319 -12.75 -18.30 11.35
N TRP A 320 -11.63 -17.75 10.93
CA TRP A 320 -11.29 -17.64 9.51
C TRP A 320 -11.14 -19.01 8.83
N ARG A 321 -10.48 -19.99 9.48
CA ARG A 321 -10.38 -21.37 8.96
C ARG A 321 -11.74 -22.01 8.76
N LYS A 322 -12.69 -21.79 9.69
CA LYS A 322 -14.05 -22.28 9.58
C LYS A 322 -14.79 -21.67 8.39
N GLU A 323 -14.71 -20.37 8.19
CA GLU A 323 -15.30 -19.67 7.05
C GLU A 323 -14.75 -20.20 5.71
N LEU A 324 -13.45 -20.43 5.62
CA LEU A 324 -12.82 -21.00 4.42
C LEU A 324 -13.25 -22.45 4.18
N LYS A 325 -13.39 -23.24 5.22
CA LYS A 325 -13.86 -24.63 5.14
C LYS A 325 -15.28 -24.71 4.57
N GLU A 326 -16.16 -23.78 4.93
CA GLU A 326 -17.52 -23.68 4.36
C GLU A 326 -17.46 -23.41 2.83
N ARG A 327 -16.43 -22.72 2.37
CA ARG A 327 -16.13 -22.47 0.94
C ARG A 327 -15.29 -23.58 0.30
N LYS A 328 -15.03 -24.70 1.01
CA LYS A 328 -14.19 -25.82 0.55
C LYS A 328 -12.71 -25.43 0.32
N ILE A 329 -12.23 -24.43 1.03
CA ILE A 329 -10.85 -23.94 0.98
C ILE A 329 -10.12 -24.38 2.25
N ASP A 330 -8.91 -24.90 2.10
CA ASP A 330 -8.05 -25.32 3.23
C ASP A 330 -7.24 -24.11 3.77
N GLY A 331 -7.79 -23.44 4.79
CA GLY A 331 -7.13 -22.30 5.43
C GLY A 331 -5.80 -22.66 6.11
N GLY A 332 -5.64 -23.91 6.59
CA GLY A 332 -4.37 -24.36 7.18
C GLY A 332 -3.24 -24.40 6.15
N LYS A 333 -3.52 -24.89 4.94
CA LYS A 333 -2.55 -24.87 3.84
C LYS A 333 -2.17 -23.44 3.44
N LEU A 334 -3.13 -22.51 3.42
CA LEU A 334 -2.87 -21.11 3.09
C LEU A 334 -1.96 -20.46 4.14
N ILE A 335 -2.21 -20.66 5.43
CA ILE A 335 -1.35 -20.14 6.50
C ILE A 335 0.07 -20.69 6.37
N ASN A 336 0.23 -22.01 6.15
CA ASN A 336 1.54 -22.62 5.98
C ASN A 336 2.26 -22.07 4.74
N ALA A 337 1.56 -21.87 3.62
CA ALA A 337 2.11 -21.28 2.42
C ALA A 337 2.55 -19.82 2.63
N ALA A 338 1.76 -19.04 3.38
CA ALA A 338 2.11 -17.67 3.73
C ALA A 338 3.36 -17.61 4.61
N HIS A 339 3.47 -18.47 5.64
CA HIS A 339 4.67 -18.56 6.47
C HIS A 339 5.91 -18.96 5.65
N ALA A 340 5.79 -19.94 4.73
CA ALA A 340 6.88 -20.34 3.85
C ALA A 340 7.33 -19.16 2.94
N SER A 341 6.38 -18.41 2.39
CA SER A 341 6.68 -17.23 1.57
C SER A 341 7.35 -16.12 2.38
N LEU A 342 6.90 -15.87 3.61
CA LEU A 342 7.51 -14.88 4.51
C LEU A 342 8.93 -15.27 4.90
N ALA A 343 9.17 -16.55 5.23
CA ALA A 343 10.49 -17.06 5.60
C ALA A 343 11.52 -16.88 4.48
N LYS A 344 11.10 -16.99 3.22
CA LYS A 344 11.96 -16.75 2.04
C LYS A 344 12.59 -15.34 2.04
N TYR A 345 11.87 -14.35 2.53
CA TYR A 345 12.28 -12.95 2.52
C TYR A 345 12.67 -12.39 3.89
N ALA A 346 12.70 -13.23 4.94
CA ALA A 346 12.97 -12.78 6.31
C ALA A 346 14.34 -12.07 6.46
N ASN A 347 15.35 -12.49 5.69
CA ASN A 347 16.70 -11.92 5.71
C ASN A 347 16.94 -10.88 4.62
N GLU A 348 15.89 -10.37 3.98
CA GLU A 348 16.02 -9.28 3.00
C GLU A 348 16.68 -8.08 3.67
N PRO A 349 17.73 -7.47 3.08
CA PRO A 349 18.39 -6.31 3.69
C PRO A 349 17.39 -5.14 3.83
N GLU A 350 17.58 -4.32 4.86
CA GLU A 350 16.80 -3.09 4.96
C GLU A 350 17.12 -2.18 3.77
N PRO A 351 16.11 -1.49 3.19
CA PRO A 351 16.37 -0.54 2.14
C PRO A 351 17.31 0.54 2.71
N SER A 352 18.51 0.62 2.12
CA SER A 352 19.48 1.65 2.49
C SER A 352 18.84 3.02 2.25
N ALA A 353 18.84 3.89 3.25
CA ALA A 353 18.35 5.27 3.17
C ALA A 353 19.04 6.12 2.09
N SER A 354 19.99 5.54 1.34
CA SER A 354 20.88 6.20 0.38
C SER A 354 20.47 6.10 -1.09
N GLN A 355 19.31 5.53 -1.44
CA GLN A 355 18.85 5.45 -2.83
C GLN A 355 17.67 6.38 -3.15
N THR A 356 17.66 7.57 -2.58
CA THR A 356 16.96 8.68 -3.20
C THR A 356 17.85 9.15 -4.36
N PRO A 357 17.39 9.17 -5.65
CA PRO A 357 18.16 9.81 -6.71
C PRO A 357 18.34 11.27 -6.29
N SER A 358 19.59 11.69 -6.09
CA SER A 358 19.93 13.11 -5.91
C SER A 358 19.26 13.91 -7.03
N PRO A 359 18.61 15.03 -6.70
CA PRO A 359 18.13 15.94 -7.71
C PRO A 359 19.34 16.34 -8.54
N SER A 360 19.26 16.09 -9.85
CA SER A 360 20.25 16.42 -10.85
C SER A 360 20.84 17.78 -10.57
N GLN A 361 22.18 17.86 -10.49
CA GLN A 361 22.92 19.08 -10.41
C GLN A 361 22.39 20.07 -11.45
N GLN A 362 21.79 21.13 -10.98
CA GLN A 362 21.52 22.30 -11.82
C GLN A 362 22.85 22.78 -12.35
N VAL A 363 23.05 22.58 -13.65
CA VAL A 363 24.10 23.25 -14.40
C VAL A 363 23.77 24.73 -14.36
N THR A 364 24.46 25.47 -13.49
CA THR A 364 24.52 26.92 -13.53
C THR A 364 25.28 27.31 -14.80
N SER A 365 24.55 27.66 -15.84
CA SER A 365 25.08 28.35 -16.97
C SER A 365 25.50 29.77 -16.56
N GLN A 366 26.81 29.98 -16.34
CA GLN A 366 27.37 31.30 -16.28
C GLN A 366 27.25 31.98 -17.68
N PRO A 367 26.83 33.25 -17.73
CA PRO A 367 26.89 34.00 -18.98
C PRO A 367 28.34 34.34 -19.31
N PRO A 368 28.72 34.50 -20.60
CA PRO A 368 30.08 34.76 -21.05
C PRO A 368 30.51 36.16 -20.63
N GLN A 369 31.67 36.27 -19.94
CA GLN A 369 32.35 37.53 -19.70
C GLN A 369 32.97 38.02 -20.99
N SER A 370 32.58 39.21 -21.44
CA SER A 370 33.22 39.94 -22.52
C SER A 370 34.51 40.56 -22.00
N ALA A 371 35.59 40.31 -22.73
CA ALA A 371 36.90 40.94 -22.54
C ALA A 371 36.84 42.43 -22.92
N ALA A 372 37.31 43.28 -22.02
CA ALA A 372 37.79 44.62 -22.39
C ALA A 372 39.08 44.94 -21.65
N THR A 373 40.07 45.23 -22.43
CA THR A 373 41.43 45.62 -22.13
C THR A 373 41.56 47.02 -21.49
N GLY A 374 42.55 47.17 -20.61
CA GLY A 374 43.40 48.38 -20.59
C GLY A 374 43.37 49.25 -19.32
N GLY A 375 44.50 49.38 -18.67
CA GLY A 375 44.97 50.66 -18.15
C GLY A 375 45.21 50.83 -16.66
N GLN A 376 46.47 50.53 -16.24
CA GLN A 376 47.33 51.30 -15.27
C GLN A 376 46.86 51.74 -13.88
N LYS A 377 47.64 51.31 -12.93
CA LYS A 377 47.94 51.87 -11.57
C LYS A 377 48.43 53.32 -11.62
N PRO A 378 48.63 54.11 -10.49
CA PRO A 378 49.06 53.63 -9.17
C PRO A 378 48.52 54.42 -7.93
N ASN A 379 48.71 53.77 -6.75
CA ASN A 379 49.26 54.28 -5.50
C ASN A 379 48.60 55.44 -4.73
N VAL A 380 48.23 55.23 -3.46
CA VAL A 380 48.83 55.84 -2.25
C VAL A 380 47.95 55.48 -1.01
N ALA A 381 48.52 54.80 -0.05
CA ALA A 381 48.10 54.81 1.37
C ALA A 381 48.82 56.01 2.03
N PRO A 382 48.60 56.39 3.31
CA PRO A 382 48.06 55.67 4.44
C PRO A 382 47.25 56.55 5.45
N SER A 383 46.82 55.84 6.53
CA SER A 383 46.77 56.29 7.96
C SER A 383 45.54 57.11 8.42
N GLY A 384 45.00 56.60 9.54
CA GLY A 384 44.30 57.42 10.52
C GLY A 384 43.15 56.79 11.26
N THR A 385 43.44 55.98 12.33
CA THR A 385 42.54 55.84 13.50
C THR A 385 42.85 57.06 14.42
N PRO A 386 42.00 57.55 15.36
CA PRO A 386 41.00 56.89 16.17
C PRO A 386 39.74 57.74 16.53
N ALA A 387 38.89 57.13 17.33
CA ALA A 387 38.10 57.70 18.46
C ALA A 387 36.59 57.45 18.39
N ARG A 388 36.18 56.56 19.22
CA ARG A 388 35.18 56.57 20.30
C ARG A 388 34.18 57.75 20.27
N ALA A 389 32.88 57.43 20.07
CA ALA A 389 31.75 58.07 20.77
C ALA A 389 30.55 57.11 20.80
N SER A 390 30.21 56.83 21.93
CA SER A 390 29.04 56.44 22.70
C SER A 390 27.72 56.99 22.15
N ALA A 391 26.70 56.20 22.38
CA ALA A 391 25.32 56.52 22.69
C ALA A 391 24.26 56.40 21.58
N ALA A 392 23.27 55.68 22.01
CA ALA A 392 21.82 55.81 21.88
C ALA A 392 21.11 54.65 21.16
N SER A 393 20.52 53.76 21.97
CA SER A 393 19.40 52.89 21.57
C SER A 393 18.22 53.70 21.08
N PRO A 394 17.52 53.32 20.04
CA PRO A 394 16.18 53.83 19.80
C PRO A 394 15.14 52.91 20.46
N ALA A 395 14.16 53.58 21.01
CA ALA A 395 13.02 53.12 21.78
C ALA A 395 12.11 52.15 21.00
N THR A 396 11.57 51.19 21.75
CA THR A 396 10.46 50.32 21.39
C THR A 396 9.19 51.15 21.11
N PRO A 397 8.48 50.97 20.00
CA PRO A 397 7.16 51.55 19.83
C PRO A 397 6.10 50.75 20.62
N ALA A 398 5.21 51.47 21.29
CA ALA A 398 4.08 50.98 22.06
C ALA A 398 3.05 50.25 21.19
N PRO A 399 2.31 49.29 21.77
CA PRO A 399 1.29 48.53 21.04
C PRO A 399 0.06 49.42 20.69
N GLN A 400 -0.35 49.36 19.43
CA GLN A 400 -1.61 49.97 18.96
C GLN A 400 -2.83 49.17 19.47
N PRO A 401 -3.94 49.86 19.80
CA PRO A 401 -5.19 49.19 20.18
C PRO A 401 -5.86 48.51 18.98
N PRO A 402 -6.61 47.40 19.21
CA PRO A 402 -7.27 46.66 18.16
C PRO A 402 -8.40 47.47 17.48
N PRO A 403 -8.64 47.31 16.17
CA PRO A 403 -9.70 47.99 15.45
C PRO A 403 -11.06 47.49 15.91
N GLY A 404 -12.02 48.43 15.98
CA GLY A 404 -13.35 48.25 16.53
C GLY A 404 -14.16 47.14 15.85
N ARG A 405 -14.91 46.48 16.70
CA ARG A 405 -15.92 45.48 16.39
C ARG A 405 -16.99 46.09 15.49
N ILE A 406 -17.05 45.67 14.24
CA ILE A 406 -18.20 45.91 13.36
C ILE A 406 -19.27 44.89 13.76
N THR A 407 -20.34 45.37 14.39
CA THR A 407 -21.54 44.59 14.67
C THR A 407 -22.34 44.45 13.39
N SER A 408 -22.37 43.27 12.81
CA SER A 408 -23.36 42.92 11.79
C SER A 408 -24.67 42.50 12.47
N PRO A 409 -25.81 42.87 11.94
CA PRO A 409 -27.11 42.53 12.54
C PRO A 409 -27.41 41.03 12.34
N ALA A 410 -27.96 40.42 13.38
CA ALA A 410 -28.44 39.04 13.39
C ALA A 410 -29.59 38.84 12.39
N PRO A 411 -29.63 37.67 11.71
CA PRO A 411 -30.82 37.31 10.93
C PRO A 411 -31.98 36.96 11.86
N THR A 412 -33.09 37.63 11.66
CA THR A 412 -34.39 37.38 12.29
C THR A 412 -34.90 35.98 11.91
N MET A 413 -35.14 35.16 12.91
CA MET A 413 -35.90 33.92 12.76
C MET A 413 -37.39 34.21 12.57
N PRO A 414 -38.10 33.48 11.72
CA PRO A 414 -39.56 33.56 11.66
C PRO A 414 -40.19 32.92 12.89
N THR A 415 -41.06 33.66 13.54
CA THR A 415 -41.89 33.25 14.68
C THR A 415 -42.90 32.18 14.27
N SER A 416 -42.92 31.10 15.03
CA SER A 416 -43.97 30.09 15.01
C SER A 416 -45.26 30.60 15.62
N PRO A 417 -46.45 30.24 15.11
CA PRO A 417 -47.71 30.58 15.74
C PRO A 417 -48.02 29.71 16.97
N PRO A 418 -48.88 30.17 17.90
CA PRO A 418 -49.08 29.57 19.22
C PRO A 418 -49.95 28.30 19.19
N ALA A 419 -49.63 27.40 20.11
CA ALA A 419 -50.34 26.16 20.37
C ALA A 419 -51.75 26.44 20.96
N ALA A 420 -52.76 25.78 20.43
CA ALA A 420 -54.08 25.64 21.06
C ALA A 420 -54.16 24.29 21.77
N ALA A 421 -54.52 24.36 23.05
CA ALA A 421 -54.78 23.23 23.93
C ALA A 421 -56.14 22.59 23.61
N ALA A 422 -56.21 21.25 23.58
CA ALA A 422 -57.39 20.48 23.97
C ALA A 422 -57.00 19.00 24.20
N SER A 423 -57.26 18.53 25.40
CA SER A 423 -57.30 17.10 25.81
C SER A 423 -58.76 16.60 25.77
N PRO A 424 -59.09 15.36 26.18
CA PRO A 424 -58.89 14.09 25.49
C PRO A 424 -60.23 13.38 25.21
N SER A 425 -60.31 12.37 24.36
CA SER A 425 -61.39 11.36 24.45
C SER A 425 -61.05 10.05 23.70
N SER A 426 -61.06 9.01 24.49
CA SER A 426 -61.58 7.64 24.31
C SER A 426 -61.31 6.84 23.00
N ALA A 427 -60.59 5.77 23.23
CA ALA A 427 -60.81 4.38 22.84
C ALA A 427 -61.68 4.06 21.57
N SER A 428 -61.08 3.38 20.60
CA SER A 428 -61.72 2.23 19.96
C SER A 428 -60.70 1.32 19.33
N ALA A 429 -60.77 0.04 19.68
CA ALA A 429 -60.02 -1.07 19.17
C ALA A 429 -60.44 -1.42 17.74
N ALA A 430 -59.47 -1.70 16.87
CA ALA A 430 -59.72 -2.38 15.61
C ALA A 430 -59.06 -3.77 15.63
N PRO A 431 -59.69 -4.80 14.98
CA PRO A 431 -59.40 -6.21 15.20
C PRO A 431 -58.21 -6.72 14.35
N PRO A 432 -57.65 -7.90 14.65
CA PRO A 432 -56.47 -8.46 14.03
C PRO A 432 -56.78 -9.00 12.59
N VAL A 433 -55.90 -8.67 11.63
CA VAL A 433 -55.92 -9.23 10.28
C VAL A 433 -55.21 -10.58 10.28
N LYS A 434 -55.90 -11.62 9.86
CA LYS A 434 -55.41 -12.99 9.61
C LYS A 434 -54.43 -13.03 8.43
N PRO A 435 -53.44 -13.95 8.44
CA PRO A 435 -52.54 -14.14 7.30
C PRO A 435 -53.25 -14.85 6.15
N VAL A 436 -53.07 -14.34 4.93
CA VAL A 436 -53.55 -14.95 3.68
C VAL A 436 -52.46 -15.88 3.14
N ALA A 437 -52.88 -17.14 2.88
CA ALA A 437 -52.05 -18.16 2.26
C ALA A 437 -51.85 -17.89 0.73
N PRO A 438 -50.80 -18.45 0.11
CA PRO A 438 -50.51 -18.17 -1.31
C PRO A 438 -51.44 -18.97 -2.25
N ALA A 439 -51.96 -18.28 -3.24
CA ALA A 439 -52.79 -18.85 -4.29
C ALA A 439 -51.94 -19.52 -5.38
N ALA A 440 -52.49 -20.63 -5.86
CA ALA A 440 -51.94 -21.58 -6.82
C ALA A 440 -51.92 -21.04 -8.26
N SER A 441 -50.92 -21.50 -8.96
CA SER A 441 -50.79 -21.92 -10.38
C SER A 441 -51.95 -21.63 -11.36
N ALA A 442 -51.61 -21.05 -12.49
CA ALA A 442 -52.32 -21.26 -13.77
C ALA A 442 -51.37 -21.12 -14.97
N PRO A 443 -51.70 -21.62 -16.15
CA PRO A 443 -50.92 -22.66 -16.83
C PRO A 443 -50.21 -22.16 -18.11
N ALA A 444 -49.29 -22.99 -18.63
CA ALA A 444 -48.57 -22.82 -19.88
C ALA A 444 -49.47 -22.92 -21.12
N PRO A 445 -49.20 -22.24 -22.24
CA PRO A 445 -49.73 -22.59 -23.53
C PRO A 445 -48.80 -23.51 -24.32
N ALA A 446 -49.48 -24.36 -25.12
CA ALA A 446 -49.03 -25.54 -25.80
C ALA A 446 -48.15 -25.32 -27.03
N SER A 447 -47.33 -26.31 -27.25
CA SER A 447 -46.77 -26.93 -28.43
C SER A 447 -47.16 -26.40 -29.83
N ALA A 448 -46.18 -26.24 -30.69
CA ALA A 448 -46.27 -26.45 -32.11
C ALA A 448 -45.06 -27.24 -32.63
N SER A 449 -45.37 -28.32 -33.19
CA SER A 449 -44.83 -29.36 -33.99
C SER A 449 -43.52 -29.20 -34.75
N ALA A 450 -42.73 -30.27 -34.70
CA ALA A 450 -41.70 -30.66 -35.65
C ALA A 450 -42.19 -31.10 -37.00
N PRO A 451 -41.35 -31.23 -38.04
CA PRO A 451 -41.19 -32.49 -38.73
C PRO A 451 -39.72 -32.97 -38.81
N SER A 452 -39.54 -34.15 -38.51
CA SER A 452 -39.13 -35.44 -39.08
C SER A 452 -38.00 -35.48 -40.11
N SER A 453 -37.01 -36.29 -39.72
CA SER A 453 -36.26 -37.30 -40.49
C SER A 453 -35.23 -36.89 -41.54
N ALA A 454 -33.97 -37.31 -41.27
CA ALA A 454 -33.22 -38.18 -42.15
C ALA A 454 -32.11 -38.91 -41.41
N GLN A 455 -32.16 -40.21 -41.41
CA GLN A 455 -31.09 -41.14 -41.02
C GLN A 455 -29.91 -41.05 -42.01
N MET A 456 -28.67 -41.10 -41.49
CA MET A 456 -27.59 -41.82 -42.17
C MET A 456 -26.51 -42.24 -41.17
N SER A 457 -26.35 -43.50 -41.14
CA SER A 457 -25.36 -44.52 -40.77
C SER A 457 -24.00 -44.05 -40.24
N ALA A 458 -23.61 -44.66 -39.11
CA ALA A 458 -22.27 -44.77 -38.62
C ALA A 458 -21.42 -45.74 -39.45
N PRO A 459 -20.08 -45.65 -39.39
CA PRO A 459 -19.27 -46.85 -39.32
C PRO A 459 -18.37 -46.94 -38.11
N ALA A 460 -18.36 -48.11 -37.61
CA ALA A 460 -17.52 -48.95 -36.80
C ALA A 460 -16.26 -48.38 -36.09
N ALA A 461 -16.21 -48.72 -34.81
CA ALA A 461 -15.10 -48.67 -33.89
C ALA A 461 -13.90 -49.52 -34.34
N THR A 462 -12.71 -48.97 -34.23
CA THR A 462 -11.46 -49.76 -34.12
C THR A 462 -10.89 -49.61 -32.70
N ALA A 463 -10.82 -50.73 -32.02
CA ALA A 463 -10.26 -50.89 -30.70
C ALA A 463 -8.72 -50.69 -30.72
N SER A 464 -8.19 -49.95 -29.79
CA SER A 464 -6.76 -49.94 -29.43
C SER A 464 -6.53 -50.80 -28.19
N PRO A 465 -5.40 -51.51 -28.08
CA PRO A 465 -5.19 -52.54 -27.08
C PRO A 465 -4.82 -51.95 -25.71
N ALA A 466 -5.29 -52.66 -24.68
CA ALA A 466 -4.98 -52.44 -23.28
C ALA A 466 -3.45 -52.62 -22.97
N VAL A 467 -2.88 -51.64 -22.26
CA VAL A 467 -1.57 -51.73 -21.67
C VAL A 467 -1.69 -52.43 -20.32
N ALA A 468 -0.91 -53.50 -20.12
CA ALA A 468 -0.83 -54.30 -18.92
C ALA A 468 -0.15 -53.52 -17.76
N PRO A 469 -0.49 -53.80 -16.48
CA PRO A 469 0.15 -53.17 -15.33
C PRO A 469 1.57 -53.73 -15.09
N PRO A 470 2.50 -52.94 -14.51
CA PRO A 470 3.85 -53.38 -14.19
C PRO A 470 3.87 -54.34 -12.99
N PRO A 471 4.87 -55.22 -12.91
CA PRO A 471 4.99 -56.21 -11.84
C PRO A 471 5.40 -55.58 -10.50
N PRO A 472 5.14 -56.28 -9.34
CA PRO A 472 5.48 -55.79 -8.03
C PRO A 472 6.98 -55.82 -7.75
N ALA A 473 7.45 -54.78 -7.05
CA ALA A 473 8.85 -54.63 -6.64
C ALA A 473 9.24 -55.66 -5.57
N SER A 474 10.41 -56.26 -5.73
CA SER A 474 11.05 -57.20 -4.79
C SER A 474 11.51 -56.49 -3.50
N PRO A 475 11.57 -57.19 -2.36
CA PRO A 475 11.93 -56.58 -1.08
C PRO A 475 13.44 -56.30 -0.98
N THR A 476 13.76 -55.07 -0.62
CA THR A 476 15.15 -54.64 -0.36
C THR A 476 15.57 -55.03 1.05
N THR A 477 16.68 -55.72 1.13
CA THR A 477 17.39 -56.14 2.35
C THR A 477 17.90 -54.92 3.14
N PRO A 478 17.84 -54.88 4.50
CA PRO A 478 18.40 -53.78 5.27
C PRO A 478 19.92 -53.80 5.32
N ALA A 479 20.53 -52.61 5.13
CA ALA A 479 21.97 -52.40 5.27
C ALA A 479 22.37 -52.30 6.75
N PRO A 480 23.62 -52.66 7.10
CA PRO A 480 24.05 -52.77 8.51
C PRO A 480 24.25 -51.40 9.16
N SER A 481 23.85 -51.36 10.44
CA SER A 481 24.05 -50.29 11.40
C SER A 481 25.50 -49.86 11.53
N VAL A 482 25.81 -48.57 11.30
CA VAL A 482 27.11 -47.98 11.62
C VAL A 482 27.07 -47.47 13.06
N ALA A 483 28.01 -47.93 13.86
CA ALA A 483 28.18 -47.56 15.25
C ALA A 483 28.46 -46.05 15.43
N THR A 484 27.75 -45.44 16.35
CA THR A 484 27.91 -44.06 16.76
C THR A 484 29.21 -43.86 17.54
N ALA A 485 30.06 -42.96 17.09
CA ALA A 485 31.20 -42.48 17.86
C ALA A 485 30.76 -41.45 18.91
N PRO A 486 31.43 -41.31 20.06
CA PRO A 486 31.00 -40.43 21.16
C PRO A 486 31.22 -38.96 20.83
N ALA A 487 30.23 -38.16 21.22
CA ALA A 487 30.21 -36.70 21.04
C ALA A 487 31.32 -36.01 21.85
N ALA A 488 31.96 -35.03 21.23
CA ALA A 488 32.91 -34.12 21.85
C ALA A 488 32.18 -33.15 22.79
N PRO A 489 32.81 -32.70 23.89
CA PRO A 489 32.17 -31.81 24.86
C PRO A 489 32.00 -30.39 24.30
N SER A 490 30.81 -29.79 24.59
CA SER A 490 30.44 -28.43 24.24
C SER A 490 31.34 -27.37 24.90
N PRO A 491 31.67 -26.27 24.22
CA PRO A 491 32.46 -25.20 24.84
C PRO A 491 31.68 -24.42 25.88
N VAL A 492 32.35 -24.11 26.98
CA VAL A 492 31.86 -23.33 28.13
C VAL A 492 31.60 -21.88 27.67
N PRO A 493 30.45 -21.26 28.01
CA PRO A 493 30.18 -19.87 27.67
C PRO A 493 31.05 -18.90 28.45
N LYS A 494 31.60 -17.89 27.75
CA LYS A 494 32.36 -16.79 28.35
C LYS A 494 31.42 -15.90 29.17
N PRO A 495 31.86 -15.34 30.32
CA PRO A 495 31.03 -14.46 31.15
C PRO A 495 30.73 -13.13 30.44
N VAL A 496 29.45 -12.73 30.49
CA VAL A 496 28.93 -11.46 30.02
C VAL A 496 29.38 -10.36 31.01
N PRO A 497 29.88 -9.19 30.55
CA PRO A 497 30.20 -8.09 31.44
C PRO A 497 28.93 -7.51 32.05
N LYS A 498 28.98 -7.25 33.36
CA LYS A 498 27.91 -6.63 34.14
C LYS A 498 27.57 -5.24 33.59
N ALA A 499 26.28 -5.01 33.33
CA ALA A 499 25.73 -3.71 33.04
C ALA A 499 26.00 -2.75 34.23
N LEU A 500 26.44 -1.56 33.87
CA LEU A 500 26.67 -0.44 34.81
C LEU A 500 25.30 0.13 35.20
N ASP A 501 24.95 0.03 36.48
CA ASP A 501 23.79 0.72 37.07
C ASP A 501 24.05 2.24 37.04
N ILE A 502 23.33 2.96 36.22
CA ILE A 502 23.17 4.40 36.33
C ILE A 502 21.77 4.66 36.88
N ARG A 503 21.72 4.92 38.20
CA ARG A 503 20.58 5.60 38.83
C ARG A 503 20.67 7.09 38.45
N LEU A 504 19.62 7.58 37.83
CA LEU A 504 19.07 8.93 38.04
C LEU A 504 17.56 8.87 37.72
#